data_c191c9fe2527a44a8b09d041ea9de529
#
_entry.id   c191c9fe2527a44a8b09d041ea9de529
#
_cell.length_a   1.000
_cell.length_b   1.000
_cell.length_c   1.000
_cell.angle_alpha   90.00
_cell.angle_beta   90.00
_cell.angle_gamma   90.00
#
_symmetry.space_group_name_H-M   'P 1'
#
loop_
_entity.id
_entity.type
_entity.pdbx_description
1 polymer ?
#
loop_
_entity_poly.entity_id
_entity_poly.type
_entity_poly.pdbx_seq_one_letter_code
_entity_poly.pdbx_strand_id
1 'polypeptide(L)'
;ATAVAQDFMRHRHIPAANLVTLPMPTTEAITWAQYSETILNPLRQKLLAQRFLTGKLTETTDAHGRREFIPQTGPQLQWMVTLRGVPLKIKNSGLGKGLGPIKGDHASVDSELSLIANTNLDPEGVVPNPWFGKASLKTADTEGFVRVVRLDGPQLRDVAAMLLSTWQAEANGLRGRGYVDRGGPYGEGDTWLQRTSEEITNLGFPLSKEDTPQQFLPTARADAPAFYFGWYSQKPEGLFGQATTRLAPGAIALHIHSFSATTLRDPLACWTPWLVQQGAALTFGNVDEPFLALSLRPDLLLQGLQQGLTAGEAAWYATPSLSWQGVVIGDPFYQPFAVPLDQQVARFNQHPQRLGAYAGWRAWLLKSADKANPPSLSILEDTYQQYPSLALKLALTQAQDAQGLLWTWPSPPPPAWSTEDPGLLLESSLFLEKHGQNQAAQALRALIPTPR
;
A
#
# COMPACT_ATOMS: atom_id res chain seq x y z
N ALA A 1 1.63 -21.97 0.43
CA ALA A 1 1.39 -21.10 -0.75
C ALA A 1 0.18 -21.57 -1.56
N THR A 2 0.08 -22.84 -1.94
CA THR A 2 -0.99 -23.36 -2.81
C THR A 2 -2.40 -23.10 -2.25
N ALA A 3 -2.66 -23.27 -0.95
CA ALA A 3 -3.96 -22.99 -0.36
C ALA A 3 -4.33 -21.52 -0.49
N VAL A 4 -3.41 -20.60 -0.18
CA VAL A 4 -3.63 -19.15 -0.35
C VAL A 4 -3.88 -18.80 -1.82
N ALA A 5 -3.14 -19.41 -2.76
CA ALA A 5 -3.40 -19.24 -4.19
C ALA A 5 -4.80 -19.68 -4.58
N GLN A 6 -5.25 -20.84 -4.10
CA GLN A 6 -6.59 -21.37 -4.37
C GLN A 6 -7.70 -20.49 -3.80
N ASP A 7 -7.51 -19.95 -2.60
CA ASP A 7 -8.47 -19.03 -1.98
C ASP A 7 -8.55 -17.71 -2.77
N PHE A 8 -7.40 -17.13 -3.15
CA PHE A 8 -7.34 -15.97 -4.02
C PHE A 8 -8.03 -16.21 -5.36
N MET A 9 -7.66 -17.30 -6.06
CA MET A 9 -8.24 -17.65 -7.36
C MET A 9 -9.76 -17.87 -7.29
N ARG A 10 -10.24 -18.51 -6.21
CA ARG A 10 -11.66 -18.72 -5.98
C ARG A 10 -12.40 -17.40 -5.79
N HIS A 11 -11.85 -16.51 -4.97
CA HIS A 11 -12.44 -15.18 -4.70
C HIS A 11 -12.47 -14.31 -5.96
N ARG A 12 -11.41 -14.37 -6.77
CA ARG A 12 -11.29 -13.60 -8.03
C ARG A 12 -11.84 -14.31 -9.26
N HIS A 13 -12.49 -15.46 -9.09
CA HIS A 13 -13.03 -16.27 -10.20
C HIS A 13 -12.00 -16.64 -11.26
N ILE A 14 -10.74 -16.86 -10.86
CA ILE A 14 -9.65 -17.24 -11.74
C ILE A 14 -9.68 -18.76 -11.95
N PRO A 15 -9.68 -19.26 -13.21
CA PRO A 15 -9.70 -20.68 -13.49
C PRO A 15 -8.51 -21.41 -12.87
N ALA A 16 -8.74 -22.61 -12.31
CA ALA A 16 -7.70 -23.41 -11.68
C ALA A 16 -6.54 -23.76 -12.64
N ALA A 17 -6.81 -23.86 -13.93
CA ALA A 17 -5.81 -24.09 -14.97
C ALA A 17 -4.79 -22.95 -15.12
N ASN A 18 -5.07 -21.76 -14.58
CA ASN A 18 -4.15 -20.63 -14.61
C ASN A 18 -3.06 -20.74 -13.52
N LEU A 19 -3.13 -21.72 -12.61
CA LEU A 19 -2.09 -21.93 -11.60
C LEU A 19 -0.90 -22.67 -12.23
N VAL A 20 0.21 -21.95 -12.37
CA VAL A 20 1.48 -22.52 -12.87
C VAL A 20 2.40 -22.82 -11.69
N THR A 21 2.91 -24.05 -11.62
CA THR A 21 3.92 -24.47 -10.63
C THR A 21 5.22 -24.84 -11.32
N LEU A 22 6.34 -24.39 -10.75
CA LEU A 22 7.69 -24.66 -11.24
C LEU A 22 8.58 -25.13 -10.09
N PRO A 23 9.48 -26.10 -10.34
CA PRO A 23 10.59 -26.37 -9.44
C PRO A 23 11.57 -25.20 -9.52
N MET A 24 11.81 -24.51 -8.39
CA MET A 24 12.69 -23.35 -8.35
C MET A 24 13.40 -23.26 -6.99
N PRO A 25 14.50 -22.48 -6.87
CA PRO A 25 15.16 -22.24 -5.59
C PRO A 25 14.18 -21.68 -4.55
N THR A 26 14.36 -22.08 -3.29
CA THR A 26 13.56 -21.59 -2.17
C THR A 26 14.16 -20.36 -1.49
N THR A 27 15.33 -19.91 -1.92
CA THR A 27 16.02 -18.71 -1.44
C THR A 27 15.42 -17.45 -2.07
N GLU A 28 15.39 -16.33 -1.33
CA GLU A 28 14.89 -15.07 -1.87
C GLU A 28 15.81 -14.46 -2.94
N ALA A 29 17.13 -14.68 -2.82
CA ALA A 29 18.10 -14.13 -3.75
C ALA A 29 18.71 -15.26 -4.61
N ILE A 30 18.63 -15.11 -5.93
CA ILE A 30 19.10 -16.07 -6.93
C ILE A 30 20.06 -15.38 -7.92
N THR A 31 20.81 -16.18 -8.68
CA THR A 31 21.64 -15.70 -9.79
C THR A 31 20.82 -15.57 -11.08
N TRP A 32 21.34 -14.86 -12.07
CA TRP A 32 20.74 -14.80 -13.41
C TRP A 32 20.60 -16.19 -14.04
N ALA A 33 21.61 -17.04 -13.92
CA ALA A 33 21.53 -18.43 -14.40
C ALA A 33 20.37 -19.19 -13.75
N GLN A 34 20.25 -19.11 -12.42
CA GLN A 34 19.11 -19.72 -11.71
C GLN A 34 17.77 -19.14 -12.16
N TYR A 35 17.66 -17.81 -12.33
CA TYR A 35 16.46 -17.18 -12.84
C TYR A 35 16.09 -17.70 -14.23
N SER A 36 17.04 -17.73 -15.14
CA SER A 36 16.82 -18.17 -16.52
C SER A 36 16.45 -19.65 -16.61
N GLU A 37 17.20 -20.50 -15.92
CA GLU A 37 17.05 -21.96 -16.00
C GLU A 37 15.82 -22.48 -15.27
N THR A 38 15.50 -21.90 -14.11
CA THR A 38 14.45 -22.46 -13.24
C THR A 38 13.14 -21.67 -13.27
N ILE A 39 13.15 -20.41 -13.73
CA ILE A 39 11.96 -19.57 -13.75
C ILE A 39 11.64 -19.14 -15.18
N LEU A 40 12.43 -18.27 -15.83
CA LEU A 40 12.05 -17.61 -17.07
C LEU A 40 11.81 -18.59 -18.22
N ASN A 41 12.80 -19.42 -18.55
CA ASN A 41 12.70 -20.35 -19.69
C ASN A 41 11.60 -21.40 -19.49
N PRO A 42 11.49 -22.09 -18.33
CA PRO A 42 10.40 -23.04 -18.08
C PRO A 42 9.02 -22.37 -18.06
N LEU A 43 8.91 -21.13 -17.53
CA LEU A 43 7.67 -20.41 -17.48
C LEU A 43 7.21 -20.02 -18.90
N ARG A 44 8.08 -19.44 -19.74
CA ARG A 44 7.81 -19.16 -21.15
C ARG A 44 7.30 -20.40 -21.90
N GLN A 45 7.98 -21.52 -21.69
CA GLN A 45 7.58 -22.80 -22.33
C GLN A 45 6.16 -23.22 -21.90
N LYS A 46 5.82 -23.14 -20.61
CA LYS A 46 4.48 -23.46 -20.10
C LYS A 46 3.42 -22.49 -20.61
N LEU A 47 3.70 -21.19 -20.59
CA LEU A 47 2.76 -20.17 -21.04
C LEU A 47 2.48 -20.27 -22.55
N LEU A 48 3.47 -20.65 -23.35
CA LEU A 48 3.30 -20.96 -24.77
C LEU A 48 2.40 -22.20 -24.96
N ALA A 49 2.67 -23.27 -24.21
CA ALA A 49 1.87 -24.50 -24.28
C ALA A 49 0.42 -24.26 -23.85
N GLN A 50 0.18 -23.38 -22.89
CA GLN A 50 -1.14 -22.98 -22.40
C GLN A 50 -1.79 -21.86 -23.24
N ARG A 51 -1.12 -21.35 -24.26
CA ARG A 51 -1.55 -20.23 -25.12
C ARG A 51 -1.80 -18.92 -24.36
N PHE A 52 -1.11 -18.70 -23.26
CA PHE A 52 -1.07 -17.40 -22.58
C PHE A 52 -0.03 -16.45 -23.18
N LEU A 53 0.96 -17.00 -23.91
CA LEU A 53 1.88 -16.27 -24.75
C LEU A 53 1.77 -16.77 -26.19
N THR A 54 2.01 -15.86 -27.15
CA THR A 54 2.10 -16.20 -28.57
C THR A 54 3.47 -15.79 -29.09
N GLY A 55 4.21 -16.75 -29.63
CA GLY A 55 5.58 -16.52 -30.10
C GLY A 55 6.38 -17.81 -30.24
N LYS A 56 7.68 -17.66 -30.45
CA LYS A 56 8.62 -18.76 -30.58
C LYS A 56 9.73 -18.62 -29.55
N LEU A 57 9.96 -19.64 -28.78
CA LEU A 57 11.12 -19.78 -27.89
C LEU A 57 12.20 -20.58 -28.62
N THR A 58 13.36 -19.98 -28.88
CA THR A 58 14.47 -20.59 -29.60
C THR A 58 15.39 -21.34 -28.61
N GLU A 59 16.40 -22.09 -29.13
CA GLU A 59 17.44 -22.69 -28.32
C GLU A 59 18.64 -21.76 -28.07
N THR A 60 18.69 -20.62 -28.77
CA THR A 60 19.74 -19.61 -28.60
C THR A 60 19.57 -18.95 -27.22
N THR A 61 20.67 -18.81 -26.48
CA THR A 61 20.68 -18.11 -25.19
C THR A 61 21.59 -16.90 -25.20
N ASP A 62 21.24 -15.90 -24.42
CA ASP A 62 22.13 -14.76 -24.15
C ASP A 62 23.13 -15.05 -23.01
N ALA A 63 23.95 -14.05 -22.64
CA ALA A 63 24.97 -14.17 -21.62
C ALA A 63 24.39 -14.49 -20.21
N HIS A 64 23.10 -14.25 -19.97
CA HIS A 64 22.39 -14.56 -18.74
C HIS A 64 21.66 -15.91 -18.78
N GLY A 65 21.81 -16.68 -19.86
CA GLY A 65 21.14 -17.97 -20.04
C GLY A 65 19.66 -17.87 -20.42
N ARG A 66 19.16 -16.66 -20.75
CA ARG A 66 17.78 -16.46 -21.18
C ARG A 66 17.64 -16.92 -22.63
N ARG A 67 16.73 -17.86 -22.88
CA ARG A 67 16.41 -18.28 -24.25
C ARG A 67 15.75 -17.13 -25.00
N GLU A 68 16.15 -16.92 -26.23
CA GLU A 68 15.57 -15.90 -27.11
C GLU A 68 14.07 -16.19 -27.31
N PHE A 69 13.25 -15.17 -27.08
CA PHE A 69 11.82 -15.20 -27.33
C PHE A 69 11.48 -14.23 -28.46
N ILE A 70 10.82 -14.74 -29.49
CA ILE A 70 10.36 -13.97 -30.65
C ILE A 70 8.84 -13.84 -30.52
N PRO A 71 8.32 -12.70 -30.04
CA PRO A 71 6.90 -12.50 -29.89
C PRO A 71 6.20 -12.50 -31.26
N GLN A 72 4.95 -12.96 -31.27
CA GLN A 72 4.07 -12.92 -32.43
C GLN A 72 2.72 -12.34 -32.01
N THR A 73 2.00 -11.75 -32.96
CA THR A 73 0.65 -11.22 -32.72
C THR A 73 -0.31 -12.32 -32.26
N GLY A 74 -1.02 -12.09 -31.16
CA GLY A 74 -1.96 -13.05 -30.61
C GLY A 74 -2.33 -12.72 -29.15
N PRO A 75 -3.06 -13.63 -28.48
CA PRO A 75 -3.39 -13.47 -27.06
C PRO A 75 -2.11 -13.32 -26.23
N GLN A 76 -2.14 -12.35 -25.34
CA GLN A 76 -1.04 -12.07 -24.44
C GLN A 76 -1.52 -12.02 -23.00
N LEU A 77 -0.66 -12.53 -22.10
CA LEU A 77 -0.84 -12.44 -20.67
C LEU A 77 -0.80 -10.96 -20.24
N GLN A 78 -1.83 -10.49 -19.54
CA GLN A 78 -1.87 -9.12 -19.03
C GLN A 78 -1.43 -9.02 -17.57
N TRP A 79 -1.68 -10.06 -16.78
CA TRP A 79 -1.41 -10.11 -15.35
C TRP A 79 -0.70 -11.39 -14.95
N MET A 80 0.24 -11.24 -14.03
CA MET A 80 0.87 -12.36 -13.33
C MET A 80 0.88 -12.06 -11.83
N VAL A 81 0.52 -13.07 -11.03
CA VAL A 81 0.59 -12.99 -9.58
C VAL A 81 1.64 -13.99 -9.11
N THR A 82 2.75 -13.48 -8.60
CA THR A 82 3.77 -14.31 -7.94
C THR A 82 3.36 -14.59 -6.50
N LEU A 83 3.68 -15.79 -6.03
CA LEU A 83 3.27 -16.24 -4.72
C LEU A 83 4.47 -16.43 -3.80
N ARG A 84 4.22 -16.42 -2.48
CA ARG A 84 5.23 -16.79 -1.49
C ARG A 84 5.90 -18.12 -1.85
N GLY A 85 7.22 -18.07 -1.99
CA GLY A 85 8.05 -19.18 -2.47
C GLY A 85 8.72 -18.91 -3.82
N VAL A 86 8.20 -17.98 -4.61
CA VAL A 86 8.93 -17.46 -5.77
C VAL A 86 10.09 -16.58 -5.27
N PRO A 87 11.32 -16.75 -5.74
CA PRO A 87 12.45 -15.89 -5.39
C PRO A 87 12.13 -14.41 -5.55
N LEU A 88 12.74 -13.57 -4.74
CA LEU A 88 12.42 -12.14 -4.64
C LEU A 88 13.28 -11.30 -5.58
N LYS A 89 14.58 -11.59 -5.63
CA LYS A 89 15.56 -10.77 -6.35
C LYS A 89 16.65 -11.58 -7.03
N ILE A 90 17.18 -11.00 -8.10
CA ILE A 90 18.28 -11.51 -8.90
C ILE A 90 19.55 -10.74 -8.52
N LYS A 91 20.61 -11.45 -8.18
CA LYS A 91 21.91 -10.87 -7.82
C LYS A 91 22.60 -10.28 -9.04
N ASN A 92 23.37 -9.22 -8.85
CA ASN A 92 24.25 -8.68 -9.87
C ASN A 92 25.19 -9.74 -10.42
N SER A 93 25.20 -9.93 -11.74
CA SER A 93 26.12 -10.85 -12.41
C SER A 93 27.49 -10.24 -12.69
N GLY A 94 27.58 -8.91 -12.70
CA GLY A 94 28.75 -8.16 -13.18
C GLY A 94 28.85 -8.04 -14.69
N LEU A 95 27.87 -8.56 -15.45
CA LEU A 95 27.83 -8.48 -16.91
C LEU A 95 27.10 -7.23 -17.43
N GLY A 96 26.18 -6.68 -16.61
CA GLY A 96 25.43 -5.47 -16.96
C GLY A 96 26.30 -4.22 -16.96
N LYS A 97 26.16 -3.37 -17.95
CA LYS A 97 26.92 -2.11 -18.06
C LYS A 97 26.47 -1.07 -17.04
N GLY A 98 25.22 -1.18 -16.57
CA GLY A 98 24.60 -0.21 -15.68
C GLY A 98 24.19 1.09 -16.35
N LEU A 99 23.44 1.92 -15.61
CA LEU A 99 22.96 3.23 -16.07
C LEU A 99 23.63 4.34 -15.24
N GLY A 100 24.61 5.04 -15.79
CA GLY A 100 25.31 6.12 -15.08
C GLY A 100 25.99 5.64 -13.79
N PRO A 101 25.60 6.16 -12.61
CA PRO A 101 26.15 5.70 -11.32
C PRO A 101 25.64 4.33 -10.90
N ILE A 102 24.57 3.82 -11.53
CA ILE A 102 23.97 2.52 -11.27
C ILE A 102 24.76 1.47 -12.04
N LYS A 103 25.57 0.71 -11.33
CA LYS A 103 26.37 -0.38 -11.93
C LYS A 103 25.70 -1.69 -11.60
N GLY A 104 25.37 -2.46 -12.64
CA GLY A 104 24.92 -3.82 -12.50
C GLY A 104 23.52 -4.11 -13.05
N ASP A 105 23.21 -5.38 -13.07
CA ASP A 105 22.00 -5.96 -13.63
C ASP A 105 21.12 -6.65 -12.56
N HIS A 106 21.28 -6.25 -11.29
CA HIS A 106 20.45 -6.77 -10.22
C HIS A 106 19.03 -6.20 -10.31
N ALA A 107 18.04 -7.05 -10.13
CA ALA A 107 16.63 -6.67 -10.27
C ALA A 107 15.72 -7.48 -9.32
N SER A 108 14.48 -7.02 -9.13
CA SER A 108 13.45 -7.88 -8.58
C SER A 108 13.02 -8.93 -9.63
N VAL A 109 12.72 -10.13 -9.18
CA VAL A 109 12.21 -11.19 -10.05
C VAL A 109 10.90 -10.76 -10.71
N ASP A 110 10.04 -10.05 -9.99
CA ASP A 110 8.76 -9.57 -10.49
C ASP A 110 8.93 -8.52 -11.60
N SER A 111 9.91 -7.63 -11.46
CA SER A 111 10.21 -6.62 -12.46
C SER A 111 10.77 -7.23 -13.75
N GLU A 112 11.57 -8.29 -13.64
CA GLU A 112 12.04 -9.06 -14.81
C GLU A 112 10.91 -9.87 -15.45
N LEU A 113 10.03 -10.48 -14.66
CA LEU A 113 8.87 -11.21 -15.16
C LEU A 113 7.88 -10.29 -15.90
N SER A 114 7.88 -9.00 -15.65
CA SER A 114 7.04 -8.08 -16.42
C SER A 114 7.46 -7.96 -17.90
N LEU A 115 8.66 -8.39 -18.23
CA LEU A 115 9.20 -8.45 -19.60
C LEU A 115 9.07 -9.83 -20.27
N ILE A 116 8.36 -10.77 -19.65
CA ILE A 116 8.32 -12.17 -20.08
C ILE A 116 7.81 -12.36 -21.51
N ALA A 117 6.96 -11.47 -21.98
CA ALA A 117 6.37 -11.50 -23.32
C ALA A 117 7.17 -10.68 -24.35
N ASN A 118 8.28 -10.08 -23.97
CA ASN A 118 9.19 -9.35 -24.85
C ASN A 118 10.32 -10.22 -25.38
N THR A 119 10.98 -9.77 -26.46
CA THR A 119 12.33 -10.19 -26.77
C THR A 119 13.24 -9.89 -25.58
N ASN A 120 14.33 -10.66 -25.42
CA ASN A 120 15.28 -10.40 -24.35
C ASN A 120 15.89 -9.01 -24.51
N LEU A 121 15.52 -8.11 -23.62
CA LEU A 121 16.18 -6.80 -23.53
C LEU A 121 17.48 -6.98 -22.75
N ASP A 122 18.48 -6.20 -23.10
CA ASP A 122 19.74 -6.20 -22.36
C ASP A 122 19.46 -5.67 -20.93
N PRO A 123 19.80 -6.41 -19.87
CA PRO A 123 19.57 -5.99 -18.49
C PRO A 123 20.60 -4.92 -18.07
N GLU A 124 20.74 -3.88 -18.86
CA GLU A 124 21.62 -2.74 -18.59
C GLU A 124 21.06 -1.76 -17.55
N GLY A 125 19.97 -2.11 -16.88
CA GLY A 125 19.26 -1.25 -15.96
C GLY A 125 17.82 -1.00 -16.40
N VAL A 126 17.34 0.18 -16.20
CA VAL A 126 15.93 0.57 -16.23
C VAL A 126 15.29 0.45 -17.62
N VAL A 127 14.19 -0.30 -17.69
CA VAL A 127 13.25 -0.25 -18.83
C VAL A 127 12.11 0.70 -18.46
N PRO A 128 11.78 1.72 -19.27
CA PRO A 128 10.65 2.58 -18.99
C PRO A 128 9.33 1.79 -18.90
N ASN A 129 8.55 2.06 -17.86
CA ASN A 129 7.25 1.45 -17.71
C ASN A 129 6.23 2.13 -18.64
N PRO A 130 5.59 1.42 -19.58
CA PRO A 130 4.63 2.02 -20.50
C PRO A 130 3.39 2.59 -19.80
N TRP A 131 3.02 2.07 -18.63
CA TRP A 131 1.84 2.53 -17.85
C TRP A 131 2.13 3.74 -16.96
N PHE A 132 3.38 4.14 -16.78
CA PHE A 132 3.72 5.23 -15.86
C PHE A 132 3.01 6.54 -16.23
N GLY A 133 2.18 7.05 -15.34
CA GLY A 133 1.38 8.25 -15.52
C GLY A 133 0.25 8.14 -16.57
N LYS A 134 -0.09 6.93 -17.02
CA LYS A 134 -1.09 6.69 -18.08
C LYS A 134 -2.15 5.70 -17.61
N ALA A 135 -3.34 6.21 -17.26
CA ALA A 135 -4.46 5.38 -16.80
C ALA A 135 -5.12 4.56 -17.92
N SER A 136 -5.03 5.01 -19.17
CA SER A 136 -5.57 4.32 -20.33
C SER A 136 -4.55 4.27 -21.46
N LEU A 137 -4.31 3.07 -21.97
CA LEU A 137 -3.38 2.82 -23.07
C LEU A 137 -4.04 1.93 -24.12
N LYS A 138 -3.65 2.10 -25.39
CA LYS A 138 -3.97 1.15 -26.45
C LYS A 138 -3.19 -0.15 -26.19
N THR A 139 -3.76 -1.29 -26.56
CA THR A 139 -3.10 -2.59 -26.43
C THR A 139 -1.72 -2.63 -27.08
N ALA A 140 -1.56 -1.97 -28.24
CA ALA A 140 -0.27 -1.89 -28.92
C ALA A 140 0.82 -1.18 -28.12
N ASP A 141 0.48 -0.22 -27.23
CA ASP A 141 1.46 0.53 -26.43
C ASP A 141 2.00 -0.31 -25.26
N THR A 142 1.33 -1.40 -24.92
CA THR A 142 1.68 -2.31 -23.80
C THR A 142 2.03 -3.72 -24.27
N GLU A 143 2.13 -3.91 -25.59
CA GLU A 143 2.49 -5.22 -26.15
C GLU A 143 3.86 -5.67 -25.65
N GLY A 144 3.93 -6.92 -25.20
CA GLY A 144 5.14 -7.49 -24.63
C GLY A 144 5.36 -7.21 -23.15
N PHE A 145 4.54 -6.41 -22.50
CA PHE A 145 4.63 -6.12 -21.06
C PHE A 145 3.51 -6.79 -20.28
N VAL A 146 3.85 -7.30 -19.09
CA VAL A 146 2.94 -7.99 -18.17
C VAL A 146 2.96 -7.29 -16.82
N ARG A 147 1.80 -6.98 -16.25
CA ARG A 147 1.73 -6.46 -14.88
C ARG A 147 1.94 -7.59 -13.89
N VAL A 148 2.96 -7.46 -13.04
CA VAL A 148 3.29 -8.47 -12.04
C VAL A 148 3.05 -7.90 -10.64
N VAL A 149 2.34 -8.64 -9.80
CA VAL A 149 2.07 -8.30 -8.40
C VAL A 149 2.32 -9.54 -7.55
N ARG A 150 2.74 -9.35 -6.31
CA ARG A 150 3.16 -10.43 -5.42
C ARG A 150 2.18 -10.62 -4.26
N LEU A 151 1.80 -11.88 -4.00
CA LEU A 151 1.13 -12.28 -2.76
C LEU A 151 2.16 -12.97 -1.86
N ASP A 152 2.85 -12.17 -1.06
CA ASP A 152 3.95 -12.64 -0.22
C ASP A 152 4.04 -11.82 1.08
N GLY A 153 4.78 -12.31 2.05
CA GLY A 153 4.98 -11.69 3.34
C GLY A 153 5.79 -12.59 4.28
N PRO A 154 5.99 -12.19 5.54
CA PRO A 154 6.80 -12.95 6.49
C PRO A 154 6.32 -14.39 6.68
N GLN A 155 5.00 -14.56 6.77
CA GLN A 155 4.38 -15.89 6.92
C GLN A 155 3.13 -16.00 6.03
N LEU A 156 2.71 -17.24 5.72
CA LEU A 156 1.49 -17.47 4.92
C LEU A 156 0.23 -16.93 5.58
N ARG A 157 0.18 -16.91 6.92
CA ARG A 157 -0.94 -16.30 7.65
C ARG A 157 -1.05 -14.79 7.42
N ASP A 158 0.08 -14.10 7.24
CA ASP A 158 0.09 -12.65 6.98
C ASP A 158 -0.46 -12.38 5.57
N VAL A 159 -0.11 -13.22 4.60
CA VAL A 159 -0.68 -13.14 3.24
C VAL A 159 -2.18 -13.44 3.24
N ALA A 160 -2.63 -14.44 3.99
CA ALA A 160 -4.06 -14.73 4.13
C ALA A 160 -4.81 -13.58 4.81
N ALA A 161 -4.23 -12.99 5.88
CA ALA A 161 -4.79 -11.84 6.57
C ALA A 161 -4.88 -10.61 5.65
N MET A 162 -3.86 -10.36 4.82
CA MET A 162 -3.84 -9.31 3.80
C MET A 162 -5.01 -9.47 2.83
N LEU A 163 -5.25 -10.67 2.28
CA LEU A 163 -6.36 -10.95 1.37
C LEU A 163 -7.72 -10.74 2.06
N LEU A 164 -7.90 -11.27 3.27
CA LEU A 164 -9.14 -11.07 4.03
C LEU A 164 -9.41 -9.59 4.32
N SER A 165 -8.38 -8.85 4.70
CA SER A 165 -8.42 -7.39 4.94
C SER A 165 -8.85 -6.65 3.66
N THR A 166 -8.29 -7.01 2.52
CA THR A 166 -8.64 -6.48 1.19
C THR A 166 -10.12 -6.72 0.87
N TRP A 167 -10.58 -7.95 0.94
CA TRP A 167 -11.96 -8.32 0.61
C TRP A 167 -12.97 -7.70 1.57
N GLN A 168 -12.60 -7.55 2.84
CA GLN A 168 -13.43 -6.85 3.82
C GLN A 168 -13.59 -5.36 3.46
N ALA A 169 -12.53 -4.71 2.97
CA ALA A 169 -12.60 -3.32 2.53
C ALA A 169 -13.38 -3.16 1.21
N GLU A 170 -13.26 -4.09 0.27
CA GLU A 170 -14.09 -4.09 -0.93
C GLU A 170 -15.58 -4.25 -0.61
N ALA A 171 -15.91 -5.10 0.36
CA ALA A 171 -17.30 -5.30 0.77
C ALA A 171 -17.89 -4.09 1.50
N ASN A 172 -17.09 -3.33 2.25
CA ASN A 172 -17.57 -2.30 3.17
C ASN A 172 -17.14 -0.85 2.81
N GLY A 173 -16.22 -0.70 1.87
CA GLY A 173 -15.48 0.52 1.59
C GLY A 173 -14.25 0.67 2.50
N LEU A 174 -13.19 1.29 1.99
CA LEU A 174 -12.03 1.69 2.78
C LEU A 174 -12.43 2.79 3.76
N ARG A 175 -12.15 2.59 5.04
CA ARG A 175 -12.56 3.47 6.16
C ARG A 175 -11.41 3.66 7.13
N GLY A 176 -11.30 4.83 7.68
CA GLY A 176 -10.27 5.17 8.66
C GLY A 176 -9.66 6.52 8.41
N ARG A 177 -8.36 6.64 8.65
CA ARG A 177 -7.60 7.87 8.72
C ARG A 177 -6.31 7.76 7.90
N GLY A 178 -5.81 8.88 7.37
CA GLY A 178 -4.51 8.99 6.73
C GLY A 178 -3.42 9.42 7.71
N TYR A 179 -2.21 8.93 7.47
CA TYR A 179 -0.99 9.31 8.17
C TYR A 179 0.11 9.52 7.14
N VAL A 180 0.68 10.71 7.10
CA VAL A 180 1.77 11.05 6.17
C VAL A 180 2.93 11.64 6.96
N ASP A 181 4.09 11.02 6.80
CA ASP A 181 5.32 11.33 7.50
C ASP A 181 6.34 11.88 6.49
N ARG A 182 6.72 13.16 6.65
CA ARG A 182 7.61 13.92 5.77
C ARG A 182 8.82 14.41 6.53
N GLY A 183 9.70 15.16 5.84
CA GLY A 183 10.90 15.74 6.42
C GLY A 183 12.15 14.90 6.15
N GLY A 184 12.09 14.08 5.09
CA GLY A 184 13.23 13.28 4.65
C GLY A 184 14.31 14.11 3.97
N PRO A 185 15.44 13.47 3.59
CA PRO A 185 16.66 14.17 3.15
C PRO A 185 16.57 14.75 1.73
N TYR A 186 15.54 14.40 0.96
CA TYR A 186 15.43 14.81 -0.46
C TYR A 186 14.09 15.48 -0.72
N GLY A 187 14.11 16.77 -1.09
CA GLY A 187 12.91 17.58 -1.32
C GLY A 187 11.93 17.03 -2.37
N GLU A 188 12.39 16.19 -3.30
CA GLU A 188 11.52 15.53 -4.27
C GLU A 188 10.56 14.55 -3.58
N GLY A 189 11.05 13.72 -2.67
CA GLY A 189 10.20 12.79 -1.92
C GLY A 189 9.23 13.50 -0.99
N ASP A 190 9.67 14.59 -0.33
CA ASP A 190 8.77 15.44 0.46
C ASP A 190 7.67 16.05 -0.40
N THR A 191 8.00 16.43 -1.65
CA THR A 191 7.00 16.93 -2.60
C THR A 191 5.98 15.85 -2.96
N TRP A 192 6.41 14.60 -3.16
CA TRP A 192 5.48 13.49 -3.41
C TRP A 192 4.55 13.23 -2.21
N LEU A 193 5.10 13.24 -1.01
CA LEU A 193 4.32 13.03 0.22
C LEU A 193 3.39 14.22 0.52
N GLN A 194 3.81 15.45 0.19
CA GLN A 194 2.91 16.61 0.25
C GLN A 194 1.70 16.41 -0.67
N ARG A 195 1.91 16.05 -1.93
CA ARG A 195 0.82 15.74 -2.87
C ARG A 195 -0.04 14.58 -2.40
N THR A 196 0.59 13.53 -1.84
CA THR A 196 -0.12 12.40 -1.23
C THR A 196 -1.06 12.86 -0.11
N SER A 197 -0.60 13.80 0.74
CA SER A 197 -1.45 14.43 1.78
C SER A 197 -2.65 15.17 1.18
N GLU A 198 -2.44 15.89 0.08
CA GLU A 198 -3.48 16.59 -0.65
C GLU A 198 -4.51 15.62 -1.23
N GLU A 199 -4.05 14.51 -1.84
CA GLU A 199 -4.95 13.48 -2.37
C GLU A 199 -5.78 12.79 -1.28
N ILE A 200 -5.19 12.48 -0.11
CA ILE A 200 -5.94 11.93 1.03
C ILE A 200 -7.00 12.93 1.51
N THR A 201 -6.66 14.21 1.56
CA THR A 201 -7.58 15.29 1.95
C THR A 201 -8.70 15.45 0.91
N ASN A 202 -8.38 15.42 -0.39
CA ASN A 202 -9.35 15.49 -1.48
C ASN A 202 -10.32 14.30 -1.47
N LEU A 203 -9.86 13.14 -1.04
CA LEU A 203 -10.71 11.97 -0.78
C LEU A 203 -11.58 12.10 0.47
N GLY A 204 -11.40 13.17 1.27
CA GLY A 204 -12.15 13.45 2.49
C GLY A 204 -11.72 12.62 3.71
N PHE A 205 -10.60 11.92 3.68
CA PHE A 205 -10.12 11.20 4.86
C PHE A 205 -9.52 12.17 5.90
N PRO A 206 -9.81 11.98 7.19
CA PRO A 206 -9.09 12.71 8.23
C PRO A 206 -7.59 12.34 8.14
N LEU A 207 -6.73 13.35 8.36
CA LEU A 207 -5.29 13.22 8.12
C LEU A 207 -4.48 13.68 9.33
N SER A 208 -3.48 12.92 9.71
CA SER A 208 -2.36 13.33 10.56
C SER A 208 -1.10 13.45 9.71
N LYS A 209 -0.31 14.49 10.00
CA LYS A 209 0.98 14.74 9.33
C LYS A 209 2.08 14.90 10.34
N GLU A 210 3.25 14.37 10.02
CA GLU A 210 4.52 14.70 10.65
C GLU A 210 5.41 15.35 9.59
N ASP A 211 5.86 16.55 9.84
CA ASP A 211 6.58 17.39 8.87
C ASP A 211 8.04 17.67 9.32
N THR A 212 8.54 16.90 10.29
CA THR A 212 9.92 16.99 10.78
C THR A 212 10.77 15.80 10.31
N PRO A 213 12.11 15.86 10.44
CA PRO A 213 12.95 14.71 10.11
C PRO A 213 12.74 13.46 10.98
N GLN A 214 12.04 13.61 12.11
CA GLN A 214 11.68 12.51 12.98
C GLN A 214 10.43 11.81 12.47
N GLN A 215 10.37 10.48 12.63
CA GLN A 215 9.16 9.71 12.39
C GLN A 215 8.06 10.12 13.38
N PHE A 216 6.79 9.84 13.06
CA PHE A 216 5.72 9.96 14.04
C PHE A 216 6.14 9.42 15.40
N LEU A 217 6.01 10.22 16.45
CA LEU A 217 6.36 9.79 17.79
C LEU A 217 5.58 8.53 18.19
N PRO A 218 6.18 7.61 18.93
CA PRO A 218 5.51 6.41 19.46
C PRO A 218 4.21 6.69 20.23
N THR A 219 4.10 7.89 20.79
CA THR A 219 2.93 8.35 21.55
C THR A 219 1.90 9.10 20.71
N ALA A 220 2.13 9.29 19.42
CA ALA A 220 1.14 9.90 18.54
C ALA A 220 -0.07 8.97 18.36
N ARG A 221 -1.21 9.56 17.96
CA ARG A 221 -2.43 8.79 17.70
C ARG A 221 -2.24 7.84 16.52
N ALA A 222 -2.85 6.65 16.58
CA ALA A 222 -2.86 5.63 15.55
C ALA A 222 -4.26 5.01 15.33
N ASP A 223 -5.31 5.79 15.53
CA ASP A 223 -6.68 5.32 15.36
C ASP A 223 -7.01 5.03 13.90
N ALA A 224 -7.37 3.78 13.60
CA ALA A 224 -7.84 3.29 12.30
C ALA A 224 -6.99 3.72 11.08
N PRO A 225 -5.68 3.43 11.01
CA PRO A 225 -4.85 3.82 9.88
C PRO A 225 -5.27 3.12 8.59
N ALA A 226 -5.95 3.86 7.69
CA ALA A 226 -6.34 3.42 6.35
C ALA A 226 -5.26 3.72 5.31
N PHE A 227 -4.48 4.77 5.55
CA PHE A 227 -3.30 5.13 4.75
C PHE A 227 -2.13 5.41 5.67
N TYR A 228 -0.96 4.89 5.31
CA TYR A 228 0.32 5.30 5.85
C TYR A 228 1.32 5.51 4.72
N PHE A 229 1.83 6.72 4.61
CA PHE A 229 2.91 7.05 3.67
C PHE A 229 3.99 7.79 4.42
N GLY A 230 5.18 7.21 4.45
CA GLY A 230 6.28 7.79 5.20
C GLY A 230 7.63 7.64 4.51
N TRP A 231 8.60 8.34 5.03
CA TRP A 231 10.01 8.23 4.79
C TRP A 231 10.79 9.09 5.83
N TYR A 232 12.03 8.94 6.18
CA TYR A 232 13.04 8.14 5.52
C TYR A 232 13.80 7.37 6.61
N SER A 233 13.45 6.15 6.87
CA SER A 233 14.20 5.29 7.78
C SER A 233 14.38 3.89 7.20
N GLN A 234 15.51 3.28 7.52
CA GLN A 234 15.87 1.98 6.97
C GLN A 234 15.03 0.84 7.54
N LYS A 235 14.67 0.95 8.82
CA LYS A 235 13.93 -0.09 9.55
C LYS A 235 12.64 0.46 10.15
N PRO A 236 11.67 -0.40 10.43
CA PRO A 236 10.45 0.02 11.12
C PRO A 236 10.79 0.69 12.47
N GLU A 237 10.37 1.92 12.62
CA GLU A 237 10.56 2.73 13.84
C GLU A 237 9.41 3.72 14.02
N GLY A 238 9.44 4.53 15.09
CA GLY A 238 8.38 5.47 15.40
C GLY A 238 7.05 4.77 15.68
N LEU A 239 5.94 5.47 15.47
CA LEU A 239 4.59 4.97 15.68
C LEU A 239 4.29 3.72 14.85
N PHE A 240 4.59 3.76 13.56
CA PHE A 240 4.30 2.68 12.62
C PHE A 240 5.32 1.53 12.69
N GLY A 241 6.40 1.68 13.45
CA GLY A 241 7.32 0.60 13.83
C GLY A 241 6.90 -0.18 15.07
N GLN A 242 5.81 0.20 15.75
CA GLN A 242 5.31 -0.53 16.91
C GLN A 242 4.44 -1.72 16.53
N ALA A 243 4.63 -2.85 17.20
CA ALA A 243 3.81 -4.05 16.99
C ALA A 243 2.33 -3.86 17.39
N THR A 244 2.04 -2.87 18.21
CA THR A 244 0.68 -2.49 18.63
C THR A 244 -0.07 -1.66 17.61
N THR A 245 0.63 -0.97 16.69
CA THR A 245 0.01 -0.16 15.65
C THR A 245 -0.48 -1.05 14.53
N ARG A 246 -1.80 -1.31 14.51
CA ARG A 246 -2.46 -2.15 13.50
C ARG A 246 -3.12 -1.30 12.44
N LEU A 247 -2.93 -1.67 11.19
CA LEU A 247 -3.57 -1.02 10.05
C LEU A 247 -5.05 -1.42 9.95
N ALA A 248 -5.87 -0.50 9.45
CA ALA A 248 -7.29 -0.77 9.23
C ALA A 248 -7.49 -1.76 8.06
N PRO A 249 -8.62 -2.50 8.01
CA PRO A 249 -8.92 -3.37 6.88
C PRO A 249 -8.88 -2.61 5.55
N GLY A 250 -8.13 -3.15 4.59
CA GLY A 250 -7.92 -2.54 3.29
C GLY A 250 -6.84 -1.46 3.23
N ALA A 251 -6.10 -1.23 4.31
CA ALA A 251 -5.11 -0.16 4.38
C ALA A 251 -4.05 -0.25 3.29
N ILE A 252 -3.69 0.92 2.75
CA ILE A 252 -2.61 1.10 1.78
C ILE A 252 -1.45 1.77 2.53
N ALA A 253 -0.32 1.08 2.61
CA ALA A 253 0.80 1.54 3.43
C ALA A 253 2.13 1.39 2.68
N LEU A 254 2.92 2.45 2.70
CA LEU A 254 4.21 2.52 2.00
C LEU A 254 5.20 3.35 2.83
N HIS A 255 6.43 2.86 2.96
CA HIS A 255 7.53 3.65 3.48
C HIS A 255 8.65 3.72 2.43
N ILE A 256 8.93 4.94 1.95
CA ILE A 256 9.92 5.16 0.89
C ILE A 256 11.31 5.03 1.50
N HIS A 257 12.03 4.01 1.11
CA HIS A 257 13.44 3.81 1.43
C HIS A 257 14.06 2.81 0.45
N SER A 258 15.34 2.97 0.15
CA SER A 258 16.14 1.92 -0.48
C SER A 258 16.14 0.68 0.38
N PHE A 259 16.21 -0.50 -0.25
CA PHE A 259 16.21 -1.75 0.50
C PHE A 259 14.95 -2.02 1.34
N SER A 260 13.84 -1.30 1.13
CA SER A 260 12.60 -1.46 1.91
C SER A 260 11.94 -2.84 1.77
N ALA A 261 12.34 -3.62 0.74
CA ALA A 261 11.95 -5.01 0.53
C ALA A 261 13.17 -5.93 0.32
N THR A 262 14.29 -5.67 0.99
CA THR A 262 15.51 -6.49 0.83
C THR A 262 15.28 -7.97 1.18
N THR A 263 14.31 -8.23 2.03
CA THR A 263 13.73 -9.55 2.34
C THR A 263 12.24 -9.38 2.61
N LEU A 264 11.45 -10.44 2.41
CA LEU A 264 10.06 -10.51 2.83
C LEU A 264 9.85 -11.50 3.99
N ARG A 265 10.94 -12.07 4.54
CA ARG A 265 10.89 -13.12 5.58
C ARG A 265 11.06 -12.56 6.99
N ASP A 266 11.86 -11.50 7.13
CA ASP A 266 12.11 -10.86 8.41
C ASP A 266 11.43 -9.48 8.47
N PRO A 267 10.34 -9.35 9.23
CA PRO A 267 9.61 -8.08 9.33
C PRO A 267 10.40 -6.97 10.04
N LEU A 268 11.45 -7.32 10.80
CA LEU A 268 12.26 -6.32 11.50
C LEU A 268 13.45 -5.83 10.65
N ALA A 269 13.71 -6.47 9.51
CA ALA A 269 14.83 -6.09 8.65
C ALA A 269 14.54 -4.84 7.82
N CYS A 270 13.29 -4.67 7.37
CA CYS A 270 12.88 -3.56 6.51
C CYS A 270 11.35 -3.36 6.52
N TRP A 271 10.89 -2.27 5.91
CA TRP A 271 9.50 -1.81 6.04
C TRP A 271 8.44 -2.69 5.38
N THR A 272 8.69 -3.18 4.17
CA THR A 272 7.65 -3.86 3.39
C THR A 272 7.10 -5.12 4.08
N PRO A 273 7.91 -6.07 4.57
CA PRO A 273 7.39 -7.22 5.31
C PRO A 273 6.74 -6.82 6.63
N TRP A 274 7.23 -5.76 7.28
CA TRP A 274 6.61 -5.22 8.49
C TRP A 274 5.20 -4.72 8.21
N LEU A 275 5.00 -3.89 7.18
CA LEU A 275 3.69 -3.36 6.83
C LEU A 275 2.70 -4.47 6.47
N VAL A 276 3.14 -5.52 5.75
CA VAL A 276 2.31 -6.71 5.52
C VAL A 276 1.90 -7.36 6.83
N GLN A 277 2.82 -7.54 7.77
CA GLN A 277 2.53 -8.13 9.08
C GLN A 277 1.58 -7.25 9.91
N GLN A 278 1.63 -5.92 9.77
CA GLN A 278 0.73 -4.99 10.43
C GLN A 278 -0.66 -4.89 9.77
N GLY A 279 -0.88 -5.56 8.62
CA GLY A 279 -2.19 -5.66 7.97
C GLY A 279 -2.37 -4.82 6.71
N ALA A 280 -1.29 -4.33 6.09
CA ALA A 280 -1.40 -3.65 4.80
C ALA A 280 -2.03 -4.56 3.75
N ALA A 281 -3.06 -4.06 3.05
CA ALA A 281 -3.69 -4.71 1.90
C ALA A 281 -2.89 -4.48 0.61
N LEU A 282 -2.22 -3.34 0.53
CA LEU A 282 -1.32 -2.98 -0.56
C LEU A 282 -0.08 -2.29 0.02
N THR A 283 1.09 -2.74 -0.40
CA THR A 283 2.36 -2.10 -0.12
C THR A 283 3.32 -2.24 -1.31
N PHE A 284 4.41 -1.48 -1.26
CA PHE A 284 5.47 -1.52 -2.25
C PHE A 284 6.83 -1.48 -1.55
N GLY A 285 7.84 -2.03 -2.17
CA GLY A 285 9.21 -1.88 -1.69
C GLY A 285 10.25 -2.11 -2.77
N ASN A 286 11.49 -1.76 -2.44
CA ASN A 286 12.64 -1.93 -3.31
C ASN A 286 13.56 -3.01 -2.73
N VAL A 287 13.97 -3.96 -3.57
CA VAL A 287 14.80 -5.10 -3.14
C VAL A 287 16.26 -4.72 -2.96
N ASP A 288 16.67 -3.58 -3.52
CA ASP A 288 18.03 -3.02 -3.47
C ASP A 288 17.96 -1.49 -3.54
N GLU A 289 19.03 -0.78 -4.00
CA GLU A 289 19.08 0.67 -4.19
C GLU A 289 18.44 1.08 -5.52
N PRO A 290 17.20 1.63 -5.53
CA PRO A 290 16.50 1.94 -6.77
C PRO A 290 16.82 3.32 -7.33
N PHE A 291 17.40 4.23 -6.55
CA PHE A 291 17.29 5.68 -6.66
C PHE A 291 15.84 6.18 -6.50
N LEU A 292 15.67 7.31 -5.84
CA LEU A 292 14.34 7.86 -5.55
C LEU A 292 13.48 8.01 -6.81
N ALA A 293 14.04 8.62 -7.86
CA ALA A 293 13.33 8.89 -9.12
C ALA A 293 12.79 7.61 -9.83
N LEU A 294 13.29 6.42 -9.46
CA LEU A 294 12.88 5.14 -10.04
C LEU A 294 12.03 4.29 -9.07
N SER A 295 11.68 4.86 -7.91
CA SER A 295 10.76 4.25 -6.96
C SER A 295 9.29 4.57 -7.29
N LEU A 296 8.37 3.78 -6.73
CA LEU A 296 6.94 4.06 -6.85
C LEU A 296 6.58 5.42 -6.24
N ARG A 297 5.77 6.18 -6.95
CA ARG A 297 5.23 7.49 -6.57
C ARG A 297 3.91 7.35 -5.79
N PRO A 298 3.88 7.63 -4.47
CA PRO A 298 2.65 7.47 -3.68
C PRO A 298 1.52 8.44 -4.08
N ASP A 299 1.85 9.65 -4.53
CA ASP A 299 0.89 10.61 -5.08
C ASP A 299 0.19 10.05 -6.32
N LEU A 300 0.94 9.49 -7.26
CA LEU A 300 0.36 8.87 -8.46
C LEU A 300 -0.42 7.60 -8.12
N LEU A 301 0.00 6.81 -7.12
CA LEU A 301 -0.76 5.65 -6.66
C LEU A 301 -2.18 6.05 -6.26
N LEU A 302 -2.32 7.09 -5.42
CA LEU A 302 -3.64 7.58 -4.99
C LEU A 302 -4.44 8.17 -6.13
N GLN A 303 -3.81 8.93 -7.04
CA GLN A 303 -4.48 9.44 -8.25
C GLN A 303 -5.03 8.31 -9.13
N GLY A 304 -4.26 7.26 -9.35
CA GLY A 304 -4.72 6.09 -10.10
C GLY A 304 -5.94 5.44 -9.44
N LEU A 305 -5.91 5.23 -8.13
CA LEU A 305 -7.05 4.68 -7.38
C LEU A 305 -8.29 5.58 -7.44
N GLN A 306 -8.13 6.90 -7.39
CA GLN A 306 -9.23 7.86 -7.56
C GLN A 306 -9.85 7.81 -8.95
N GLN A 307 -9.05 7.53 -9.98
CA GLN A 307 -9.51 7.34 -11.36
C GLN A 307 -10.23 6.00 -11.57
N GLY A 308 -10.36 5.18 -10.53
CA GLY A 308 -11.03 3.88 -10.58
C GLY A 308 -10.13 2.72 -11.02
N LEU A 309 -8.83 2.93 -11.10
CA LEU A 309 -7.89 1.83 -11.32
C LEU A 309 -7.88 0.87 -10.12
N THR A 310 -7.67 -0.41 -10.38
CA THR A 310 -7.41 -1.39 -9.33
C THR A 310 -6.05 -1.12 -8.66
N ALA A 311 -5.81 -1.70 -7.49
CA ALA A 311 -4.57 -1.51 -6.75
C ALA A 311 -3.33 -1.87 -7.58
N GLY A 312 -3.38 -2.96 -8.34
CA GLY A 312 -2.31 -3.35 -9.25
C GLY A 312 -2.12 -2.35 -10.40
N GLU A 313 -3.21 -1.92 -11.04
CA GLU A 313 -3.14 -0.92 -12.12
C GLU A 313 -2.60 0.42 -11.61
N ALA A 314 -3.07 0.87 -10.44
CA ALA A 314 -2.59 2.10 -9.81
C ALA A 314 -1.11 2.02 -9.39
N ALA A 315 -0.65 0.85 -8.91
CA ALA A 315 0.76 0.63 -8.60
C ALA A 315 1.63 0.70 -9.86
N TRP A 316 1.18 0.11 -10.98
CA TRP A 316 1.88 0.20 -12.26
C TRP A 316 1.81 1.60 -12.87
N TYR A 317 0.68 2.31 -12.73
CA TYR A 317 0.55 3.73 -13.07
C TYR A 317 1.56 4.61 -12.29
N ALA A 318 1.89 4.23 -11.08
CA ALA A 318 2.77 4.98 -10.18
C ALA A 318 4.25 4.56 -10.22
N THR A 319 4.60 3.44 -10.88
CA THR A 319 5.96 2.90 -10.95
C THR A 319 6.63 3.31 -12.25
N PRO A 320 7.75 4.07 -12.25
CA PRO A 320 8.36 4.60 -13.46
C PRO A 320 9.14 3.57 -14.28
N SER A 321 9.59 2.48 -13.65
CA SER A 321 10.61 1.59 -14.24
C SER A 321 10.30 0.11 -14.07
N LEU A 322 10.71 -0.66 -15.07
CA LEU A 322 10.75 -2.12 -15.13
C LEU A 322 12.19 -2.59 -15.24
N SER A 323 12.44 -3.89 -15.14
CA SER A 323 13.78 -4.48 -15.09
C SER A 323 14.63 -3.82 -14.00
N TRP A 324 14.01 -3.59 -12.85
CA TRP A 324 14.57 -2.79 -11.76
C TRP A 324 14.18 -3.38 -10.40
N GLN A 325 14.24 -2.56 -9.33
CA GLN A 325 14.25 -3.03 -7.94
C GLN A 325 12.85 -3.17 -7.31
N GLY A 326 11.81 -2.64 -7.95
CA GLY A 326 10.48 -2.52 -7.35
C GLY A 326 9.73 -3.86 -7.24
N VAL A 327 8.97 -4.03 -6.14
CA VAL A 327 7.98 -5.10 -5.97
C VAL A 327 6.69 -4.50 -5.41
N VAL A 328 5.56 -4.89 -6.00
CA VAL A 328 4.20 -4.55 -5.54
C VAL A 328 3.64 -5.74 -4.79
N ILE A 329 3.13 -5.55 -3.59
CA ILE A 329 2.60 -6.62 -2.74
C ILE A 329 1.16 -6.32 -2.36
N GLY A 330 0.25 -7.22 -2.71
CA GLY A 330 -1.18 -7.09 -2.48
C GLY A 330 -2.01 -7.83 -3.51
N ASP A 331 -3.33 -7.73 -3.38
CA ASP A 331 -4.27 -8.22 -4.40
C ASP A 331 -4.32 -7.22 -5.58
N PRO A 332 -3.90 -7.59 -6.80
CA PRO A 332 -3.86 -6.66 -7.92
C PRO A 332 -5.24 -6.10 -8.32
N PHE A 333 -6.30 -6.82 -7.99
CA PHE A 333 -7.68 -6.44 -8.35
C PHE A 333 -8.42 -5.69 -7.25
N TYR A 334 -7.74 -5.37 -6.15
CA TYR A 334 -8.31 -4.61 -5.05
C TYR A 334 -8.81 -3.24 -5.50
N GLN A 335 -10.04 -2.91 -5.15
CA GLN A 335 -10.69 -1.62 -5.41
C GLN A 335 -11.13 -0.96 -4.09
N PRO A 336 -10.29 -0.13 -3.47
CA PRO A 336 -10.58 0.46 -2.15
C PRO A 336 -11.82 1.36 -2.12
N PHE A 337 -12.19 1.91 -3.27
CA PHE A 337 -13.30 2.84 -3.43
C PHE A 337 -14.51 2.24 -4.16
N ALA A 338 -14.59 0.90 -4.29
CA ALA A 338 -15.70 0.22 -4.94
C ALA A 338 -17.06 0.51 -4.28
N VAL A 339 -17.10 0.71 -2.96
CA VAL A 339 -18.33 1.11 -2.26
C VAL A 339 -18.41 2.62 -2.16
N PRO A 340 -19.39 3.28 -2.80
CA PRO A 340 -19.58 4.74 -2.69
C PRO A 340 -19.80 5.20 -1.26
N LEU A 341 -19.38 6.43 -0.96
CA LEU A 341 -19.39 6.97 0.40
C LEU A 341 -20.81 7.07 0.99
N ASP A 342 -21.79 7.45 0.19
CA ASP A 342 -23.20 7.51 0.59
C ASP A 342 -23.73 6.14 1.04
N GLN A 343 -23.34 5.07 0.35
CA GLN A 343 -23.67 3.71 0.76
C GLN A 343 -22.94 3.30 2.05
N GLN A 344 -21.68 3.73 2.25
CA GLN A 344 -20.96 3.51 3.50
C GLN A 344 -21.66 4.20 4.68
N VAL A 345 -22.13 5.45 4.49
CA VAL A 345 -22.88 6.21 5.47
C VAL A 345 -24.24 5.56 5.75
N ALA A 346 -24.97 5.15 4.70
CA ALA A 346 -26.25 4.47 4.86
C ALA A 346 -26.12 3.16 5.67
N ARG A 347 -25.10 2.36 5.40
CA ARG A 347 -24.80 1.14 6.19
C ARG A 347 -24.43 1.45 7.63
N PHE A 348 -23.66 2.52 7.87
CA PHE A 348 -23.35 2.98 9.23
C PHE A 348 -24.62 3.37 9.99
N ASN A 349 -25.52 4.10 9.36
CA ASN A 349 -26.77 4.52 9.99
C ASN A 349 -27.68 3.34 10.37
N GLN A 350 -27.61 2.24 9.59
CA GLN A 350 -28.35 1.00 9.89
C GLN A 350 -27.66 0.16 10.98
N HIS A 351 -26.33 0.11 10.95
CA HIS A 351 -25.51 -0.71 11.85
C HIS A 351 -24.29 0.09 12.33
N PRO A 352 -24.48 0.97 13.35
CA PRO A 352 -23.38 1.79 13.86
C PRO A 352 -22.24 0.93 14.41
N GLN A 353 -21.03 1.19 13.91
CA GLN A 353 -19.80 0.53 14.35
C GLN A 353 -18.60 1.45 14.20
N ARG A 354 -17.51 1.17 14.95
CA ARG A 354 -16.32 2.04 15.04
C ARG A 354 -15.79 2.51 13.69
N LEU A 355 -15.47 1.60 12.79
CA LEU A 355 -14.93 1.96 11.47
C LEU A 355 -15.98 2.62 10.57
N GLY A 356 -17.27 2.29 10.74
CA GLY A 356 -18.37 2.93 10.01
C GLY A 356 -18.48 4.42 10.32
N ALA A 357 -18.18 4.82 11.53
CA ALA A 357 -18.22 6.21 11.96
C ALA A 357 -17.26 7.12 11.17
N TYR A 358 -16.15 6.58 10.67
CA TYR A 358 -15.25 7.33 9.78
C TYR A 358 -15.89 7.66 8.42
N ALA A 359 -16.92 6.93 7.97
CA ALA A 359 -17.65 7.29 6.76
C ALA A 359 -18.49 8.57 6.96
N GLY A 360 -19.15 8.73 8.11
CA GLY A 360 -19.86 9.97 8.47
C GLY A 360 -18.89 11.15 8.61
N TRP A 361 -17.75 10.94 9.28
CA TRP A 361 -16.71 11.98 9.38
C TRP A 361 -16.17 12.38 8.02
N ARG A 362 -15.87 11.41 7.16
CA ARG A 362 -15.43 11.63 5.78
C ARG A 362 -16.46 12.42 4.96
N ALA A 363 -17.75 12.08 5.09
CA ALA A 363 -18.84 12.80 4.41
C ALA A 363 -18.92 14.27 4.85
N TRP A 364 -18.70 14.53 6.14
CA TRP A 364 -18.62 15.90 6.65
C TRP A 364 -17.40 16.65 6.11
N LEU A 365 -16.21 16.05 6.11
CA LEU A 365 -14.97 16.66 5.59
C LEU A 365 -15.09 17.04 4.11
N LEU A 366 -15.66 16.17 3.27
CA LEU A 366 -15.89 16.48 1.86
C LEU A 366 -16.82 17.67 1.64
N LYS A 367 -17.85 17.82 2.48
CA LYS A 367 -18.72 19.00 2.45
C LYS A 367 -18.01 20.24 2.98
N SER A 368 -17.11 20.10 3.94
CA SER A 368 -16.33 21.20 4.53
C SER A 368 -15.25 21.76 3.59
N ALA A 369 -14.94 21.07 2.51
CA ALA A 369 -14.01 21.57 1.49
C ALA A 369 -14.56 22.79 0.73
N ASP A 370 -15.89 22.98 0.67
CA ASP A 370 -16.52 24.20 0.18
C ASP A 370 -16.43 25.33 1.24
N LYS A 371 -15.40 26.14 1.13
CA LYS A 371 -15.18 27.27 2.05
C LYS A 371 -16.26 28.37 1.95
N ALA A 372 -16.97 28.45 0.84
CA ALA A 372 -18.02 29.44 0.63
C ALA A 372 -19.31 29.08 1.42
N ASN A 373 -19.52 27.76 1.60
CA ASN A 373 -20.69 27.26 2.33
C ASN A 373 -20.22 26.17 3.32
N PRO A 374 -19.62 26.57 4.47
CA PRO A 374 -19.17 25.58 5.44
C PRO A 374 -20.38 24.75 5.91
N PRO A 375 -20.26 23.43 5.95
CA PRO A 375 -21.38 22.56 6.27
C PRO A 375 -21.80 22.75 7.73
N SER A 376 -23.07 22.51 7.98
CA SER A 376 -23.58 22.32 9.34
C SER A 376 -22.77 21.22 10.04
N LEU A 377 -22.54 21.37 11.32
CA LEU A 377 -21.94 20.32 12.16
C LEU A 377 -22.87 19.12 12.37
N SER A 378 -24.15 19.23 11.95
CA SER A 378 -25.18 18.20 12.16
C SER A 378 -24.73 16.79 11.71
N ILE A 379 -24.04 16.68 10.56
CA ILE A 379 -23.54 15.37 10.08
C ILE A 379 -22.58 14.76 11.08
N LEU A 380 -21.67 15.55 11.64
CA LEU A 380 -20.68 15.08 12.60
C LEU A 380 -21.32 14.82 13.96
N GLU A 381 -22.27 15.67 14.36
CA GLU A 381 -23.09 15.50 15.57
C GLU A 381 -23.94 14.22 15.51
N ASP A 382 -24.68 14.00 14.43
CA ASP A 382 -25.49 12.79 14.22
C ASP A 382 -24.62 11.54 14.20
N THR A 383 -23.43 11.61 13.54
CA THR A 383 -22.47 10.48 13.52
C THR A 383 -21.96 10.18 14.93
N TYR A 384 -21.63 11.22 15.71
CA TYR A 384 -21.20 11.05 17.10
C TYR A 384 -22.31 10.49 17.99
N GLN A 385 -23.55 10.96 17.84
CA GLN A 385 -24.68 10.43 18.60
C GLN A 385 -24.93 8.96 18.35
N GLN A 386 -24.78 8.52 17.09
CA GLN A 386 -24.96 7.10 16.74
C GLN A 386 -23.79 6.23 17.23
N TYR A 387 -22.56 6.75 17.25
CA TYR A 387 -21.37 6.05 17.72
C TYR A 387 -20.44 7.00 18.48
N PRO A 388 -20.59 7.12 19.82
CA PRO A 388 -19.85 8.07 20.66
C PRO A 388 -18.39 7.70 20.87
N SER A 389 -17.55 7.70 19.81
CA SER A 389 -16.12 7.46 19.94
C SER A 389 -15.34 8.70 20.34
N LEU A 390 -14.18 8.51 20.95
CA LEU A 390 -13.27 9.62 21.31
C LEU A 390 -12.80 10.39 20.07
N ALA A 391 -12.50 9.68 18.98
CA ALA A 391 -12.05 10.29 17.72
C ALA A 391 -13.09 11.28 17.16
N LEU A 392 -14.38 10.89 17.14
CA LEU A 392 -15.47 11.78 16.70
C LEU A 392 -15.70 12.92 17.68
N LYS A 393 -15.61 12.66 18.99
CA LYS A 393 -15.76 13.72 19.98
C LYS A 393 -14.70 14.80 19.84
N LEU A 394 -13.44 14.40 19.67
CA LEU A 394 -12.35 15.32 19.43
C LEU A 394 -12.57 16.12 18.13
N ALA A 395 -12.92 15.44 17.03
CA ALA A 395 -13.19 16.08 15.75
C ALA A 395 -14.34 17.10 15.83
N LEU A 396 -15.45 16.74 16.46
CA LEU A 396 -16.59 17.62 16.65
C LEU A 396 -16.21 18.84 17.50
N THR A 397 -15.51 18.62 18.60
CA THR A 397 -15.09 19.71 19.50
C THR A 397 -14.11 20.65 18.81
N GLN A 398 -13.15 20.13 18.04
CA GLN A 398 -12.23 20.94 17.24
C GLN A 398 -12.96 21.74 16.16
N ALA A 399 -13.98 21.16 15.53
CA ALA A 399 -14.79 21.86 14.53
C ALA A 399 -15.68 22.96 15.16
N GLN A 400 -16.24 22.72 16.33
CA GLN A 400 -16.98 23.71 17.10
C GLN A 400 -16.08 24.88 17.55
N ASP A 401 -14.90 24.56 18.09
CA ASP A 401 -13.90 25.55 18.51
C ASP A 401 -13.45 26.43 17.35
N ALA A 402 -13.15 25.83 16.20
CA ALA A 402 -12.75 26.57 14.99
C ALA A 402 -13.85 27.53 14.46
N GLN A 403 -15.13 27.27 14.75
CA GLN A 403 -16.25 28.12 14.41
C GLN A 403 -16.62 29.12 15.54
N GLY A 404 -15.87 29.13 16.64
CA GLY A 404 -16.16 29.97 17.82
C GLY A 404 -17.43 29.56 18.56
N LEU A 405 -17.88 28.32 18.40
CA LEU A 405 -19.06 27.79 19.06
C LEU A 405 -18.72 27.26 20.46
N LEU A 406 -19.69 27.34 21.36
CA LEU A 406 -19.58 26.72 22.68
C LEU A 406 -19.60 25.19 22.51
N TRP A 407 -18.72 24.52 23.21
CA TRP A 407 -18.66 23.08 23.25
C TRP A 407 -18.53 22.55 24.67
N THR A 408 -18.92 21.32 24.86
CA THR A 408 -18.82 20.62 26.14
C THR A 408 -18.02 19.34 25.97
N TRP A 409 -17.40 18.89 27.06
CA TRP A 409 -16.70 17.60 27.11
C TRP A 409 -17.26 16.73 28.22
N PRO A 410 -17.48 15.43 27.98
CA PRO A 410 -18.02 14.56 29.03
C PRO A 410 -17.02 14.41 30.17
N SER A 411 -17.51 14.62 31.41
CA SER A 411 -16.74 14.42 32.61
C SER A 411 -17.64 13.78 33.68
N PRO A 412 -17.41 12.52 34.08
CA PRO A 412 -16.29 11.65 33.69
C PRO A 412 -16.35 11.20 32.22
N PRO A 413 -15.22 10.75 31.62
CA PRO A 413 -15.20 10.20 30.28
C PRO A 413 -16.01 8.91 30.20
N PRO A 414 -16.69 8.63 29.06
CA PRO A 414 -17.42 7.38 28.87
C PRO A 414 -16.51 6.16 29.07
N PRO A 415 -16.97 5.08 29.75
CA PRO A 415 -16.17 3.89 30.01
C PRO A 415 -15.61 3.24 28.73
N ALA A 416 -16.35 3.34 27.62
CA ALA A 416 -15.91 2.81 26.32
C ALA A 416 -14.58 3.43 25.81
N TRP A 417 -14.22 4.63 26.27
CA TRP A 417 -12.98 5.31 25.85
C TRP A 417 -11.72 4.69 26.50
N SER A 418 -11.86 3.85 27.52
CA SER A 418 -10.71 3.14 28.10
C SER A 418 -10.01 2.16 27.14
N THR A 419 -10.65 1.80 26.04
CA THR A 419 -10.10 0.92 24.99
C THR A 419 -9.70 1.68 23.70
N GLU A 420 -9.75 3.01 23.73
CA GLU A 420 -9.33 3.83 22.61
C GLU A 420 -7.80 3.90 22.49
N ASP A 421 -7.33 4.35 21.36
CA ASP A 421 -5.91 4.48 21.09
C ASP A 421 -5.21 5.39 22.11
N PRO A 422 -4.10 4.98 22.74
CA PRO A 422 -3.43 5.77 23.77
C PRO A 422 -2.96 7.15 23.28
N GLY A 423 -2.49 7.26 22.04
CA GLY A 423 -2.08 8.53 21.45
C GLY A 423 -3.28 9.46 21.21
N LEU A 424 -4.45 8.91 20.84
CA LEU A 424 -5.68 9.68 20.71
C LEU A 424 -6.16 10.20 22.09
N LEU A 425 -6.03 9.39 23.16
CA LEU A 425 -6.30 9.83 24.53
C LEU A 425 -5.37 10.97 24.92
N LEU A 426 -4.08 10.87 24.61
CA LEU A 426 -3.09 11.90 24.88
C LEU A 426 -3.37 13.18 24.09
N GLU A 427 -3.60 13.11 22.78
CA GLU A 427 -3.93 14.26 21.94
C GLU A 427 -5.19 14.98 22.43
N SER A 428 -6.22 14.22 22.80
CA SER A 428 -7.45 14.77 23.36
C SER A 428 -7.22 15.49 24.70
N SER A 429 -6.36 14.91 25.57
CA SER A 429 -6.02 15.55 26.85
C SER A 429 -5.25 16.86 26.66
N LEU A 430 -4.30 16.88 25.72
CA LEU A 430 -3.53 18.08 25.39
C LEU A 430 -4.43 19.20 24.80
N PHE A 431 -5.39 18.82 23.96
CA PHE A 431 -6.38 19.77 23.44
C PHE A 431 -7.20 20.38 24.58
N LEU A 432 -7.69 19.58 25.53
CA LEU A 432 -8.48 20.06 26.67
C LEU A 432 -7.67 20.97 27.60
N GLU A 433 -6.40 20.63 27.88
CA GLU A 433 -5.51 21.49 28.69
C GLU A 433 -5.30 22.87 28.06
N LYS A 434 -5.05 22.90 26.75
CA LYS A 434 -4.91 24.15 25.98
C LYS A 434 -6.14 25.06 26.15
N HIS A 435 -7.33 24.49 26.38
CA HIS A 435 -8.59 25.20 26.57
C HIS A 435 -9.02 25.29 28.03
N GLY A 436 -8.14 25.05 28.99
CA GLY A 436 -8.38 25.20 30.42
C GLY A 436 -9.26 24.10 31.06
N GLN A 437 -9.56 23.03 30.32
CA GLN A 437 -10.39 21.91 30.79
C GLN A 437 -9.54 20.86 31.55
N ASN A 438 -8.78 21.30 32.56
CA ASN A 438 -7.75 20.50 33.24
C ASN A 438 -8.28 19.22 33.90
N GLN A 439 -9.49 19.28 34.49
CA GLN A 439 -10.09 18.10 35.13
C GLN A 439 -10.43 17.01 34.11
N ALA A 440 -11.04 17.39 32.98
CA ALA A 440 -11.35 16.45 31.90
C ALA A 440 -10.07 15.87 31.25
N ALA A 441 -9.04 16.70 31.09
CA ALA A 441 -7.74 16.29 30.58
C ALA A 441 -7.08 15.22 31.48
N GLN A 442 -7.07 15.45 32.79
CA GLN A 442 -6.54 14.48 33.77
C GLN A 442 -7.32 13.17 33.76
N ALA A 443 -8.65 13.25 33.64
CA ALA A 443 -9.49 12.05 33.56
C ALA A 443 -9.19 11.19 32.33
N LEU A 444 -8.90 11.83 31.16
CA LEU A 444 -8.46 11.11 29.96
C LEU A 444 -7.08 10.48 30.13
N ARG A 445 -6.12 11.22 30.71
CA ARG A 445 -4.77 10.69 30.96
C ARG A 445 -4.77 9.46 31.88
N ALA A 446 -5.69 9.40 32.84
CA ALA A 446 -5.86 8.25 33.71
C ALA A 446 -6.31 6.97 32.97
N LEU A 447 -6.84 7.10 31.75
CA LEU A 447 -7.20 5.97 30.88
C LEU A 447 -6.00 5.45 30.05
N ILE A 448 -4.91 6.21 29.95
CA ILE A 448 -3.73 5.79 29.19
C ILE A 448 -3.02 4.67 29.95
N PRO A 449 -2.83 3.48 29.31
CA PRO A 449 -2.11 2.39 29.96
C PRO A 449 -0.68 2.80 30.33
N THR A 450 -0.27 2.55 31.54
CA THR A 450 1.14 2.66 31.92
C THR A 450 1.97 1.62 31.18
N PRO A 451 3.10 2.00 30.56
CA PRO A 451 3.99 1.02 29.96
C PRO A 451 4.43 0.00 31.01
N ARG A 452 4.23 -1.29 30.71
CA ARG A 452 4.74 -2.39 31.56
C ARG A 452 6.20 -2.65 31.26
#